data_2ed7355609109377cd88e584eb4b1d53
#
_entry.id   2ed7355609109377cd88e584eb4b1d53
#
_cell.length_a   1.000
_cell.length_b   1.000
_cell.length_c   1.000
_cell.angle_alpha   90.00
_cell.angle_beta   90.00
_cell.angle_gamma   90.00
#
_symmetry.space_group_name_H-M   'P 1'
#
loop_
_entity.id
_entity.type
_entity.pdbx_description
1 polymer ?
#
loop_
_entity_poly.entity_id
_entity_poly.type
_entity_poly.pdbx_seq_one_letter_code
_entity_poly.pdbx_strand_id
1 'polypeptide(L)'
;DLRAEGISMSQLEALPGTGKEGRVTKADILDFVANRGNGVVSEPAPATAASTEVSHSPVSNQTPAKVEVKSSVSLNPGDEIIEMDRVRKMIADHMVMSKHTSPHVTSFVEADVTNLVNWRNRVKDSFKKREGENITFTPIFIEAVAKAIKDFPMINVSVDGSSIIKKKSINIGMAVAQQNGNLIVPVIKNADSMNLLGLTRVVNDLAGRARIGKLVPDEIQGGTYTLTNVGSFGNVLGTPVINQPQVAIMAVGAIRKKPAVLETEFGDVIAIRHMMYLSHSYDHRVVRSEEHTSEL
;
A
#
# COMPACT_ATOMS: atom_id res chain seq x y z
N ASP A 1 34.17 12.37 7.69
CA ASP A 1 33.16 11.91 6.71
C ASP A 1 33.91 11.32 5.51
N LEU A 2 33.89 10.00 5.36
CA LEU A 2 34.66 9.24 4.34
C LEU A 2 34.35 9.66 2.89
N ARG A 3 33.17 10.24 2.66
CA ARG A 3 32.77 10.81 1.35
C ARG A 3 33.45 12.14 1.02
N ALA A 4 33.87 12.87 2.03
CA ALA A 4 34.57 14.15 1.84
C ALA A 4 36.02 13.95 1.35
N GLU A 5 36.61 12.79 1.63
CA GLU A 5 37.99 12.43 1.25
C GLU A 5 38.10 11.64 -0.07
N GLY A 6 36.98 11.42 -0.77
CA GLY A 6 36.95 10.77 -2.08
C GLY A 6 37.42 9.32 -2.13
N ILE A 7 37.20 8.55 -1.06
CA ILE A 7 37.56 7.12 -0.97
C ILE A 7 36.35 6.28 -1.39
N SER A 8 36.53 5.40 -2.39
CA SER A 8 35.50 4.47 -2.83
C SER A 8 35.41 3.24 -1.92
N MET A 9 34.24 2.61 -1.83
CA MET A 9 34.02 1.38 -1.03
C MET A 9 34.96 0.25 -1.44
N SER A 10 35.26 0.10 -2.71
CA SER A 10 36.20 -0.90 -3.23
C SER A 10 37.65 -0.68 -2.77
N GLN A 11 38.04 0.56 -2.51
CA GLN A 11 39.36 0.89 -1.95
C GLN A 11 39.45 0.62 -0.44
N LEU A 12 38.32 0.73 0.27
CA LEU A 12 38.20 0.37 1.68
C LEU A 12 38.27 -1.15 1.91
N GLU A 13 37.66 -1.93 1.02
CA GLU A 13 37.70 -3.40 1.08
C GLU A 13 39.08 -3.98 0.77
N ALA A 14 39.93 -3.27 0.02
CA ALA A 14 41.29 -3.68 -0.32
C ALA A 14 42.36 -3.29 0.74
N LEU A 15 41.97 -2.52 1.78
CA LEU A 15 42.89 -2.09 2.84
C LEU A 15 43.09 -3.20 3.88
N PRO A 16 44.35 -3.60 4.17
CA PRO A 16 44.65 -4.51 5.27
C PRO A 16 44.37 -3.78 6.60
N GLY A 17 43.36 -4.25 7.36
CA GLY A 17 43.03 -3.68 8.66
C GLY A 17 43.99 -4.15 9.75
N THR A 18 44.50 -3.23 10.62
CA THR A 18 45.34 -3.53 11.78
C THR A 18 44.54 -3.80 13.06
N GLY A 19 43.22 -3.70 13.03
CA GLY A 19 42.33 -3.96 14.17
C GLY A 19 42.15 -5.44 14.50
N LYS A 20 41.51 -5.72 15.65
CA LYS A 20 41.20 -7.09 16.10
C LYS A 20 40.37 -7.82 15.01
N GLU A 21 40.80 -9.03 14.63
CA GLU A 21 40.21 -9.85 13.58
C GLU A 21 40.31 -9.25 12.15
N GLY A 22 41.33 -8.43 11.86
CA GLY A 22 41.56 -7.85 10.54
C GLY A 22 40.66 -6.67 10.18
N ARG A 23 40.03 -6.04 11.17
CA ARG A 23 39.15 -4.88 10.94
C ARG A 23 39.95 -3.62 10.64
N VAL A 24 39.53 -2.88 9.61
CA VAL A 24 40.08 -1.57 9.25
C VAL A 24 39.74 -0.55 10.33
N THR A 25 40.74 0.10 10.90
CA THR A 25 40.60 1.12 11.95
C THR A 25 40.66 2.52 11.33
N LYS A 26 40.28 3.53 12.13
CA LYS A 26 40.41 4.95 11.74
C LYS A 26 41.86 5.35 11.44
N ALA A 27 42.83 4.74 12.10
CA ALA A 27 44.27 4.98 11.87
C ALA A 27 44.68 4.47 10.48
N ASP A 28 44.26 3.27 10.10
CA ASP A 28 44.55 2.68 8.80
C ASP A 28 44.02 3.54 7.63
N ILE A 29 42.86 4.14 7.81
CA ILE A 29 42.27 5.05 6.82
C ILE A 29 43.08 6.35 6.70
N LEU A 30 43.50 6.94 7.84
CA LEU A 30 44.28 8.15 7.84
C LEU A 30 45.67 7.95 7.24
N ASP A 31 46.33 6.82 7.51
CA ASP A 31 47.60 6.46 6.91
C ASP A 31 47.49 6.22 5.41
N PHE A 32 46.39 5.62 4.95
CA PHE A 32 46.11 5.46 3.51
C PHE A 32 45.94 6.79 2.81
N VAL A 33 45.19 7.74 3.41
CA VAL A 33 45.01 9.10 2.87
C VAL A 33 46.32 9.87 2.83
N ALA A 34 47.17 9.79 3.88
CA ALA A 34 48.46 10.46 3.96
C ALA A 34 49.44 9.94 2.90
N ASN A 35 49.45 8.64 2.63
CA ASN A 35 50.35 8.02 1.65
C ASN A 35 49.89 8.16 0.19
N ARG A 36 48.64 8.56 -0.06
CA ARG A 36 48.09 8.81 -1.42
C ARG A 36 48.69 10.08 -2.08
N GLY A 37 49.29 10.96 -1.28
CA GLY A 37 49.91 12.21 -1.75
C GLY A 37 51.36 12.08 -2.26
N ASN A 38 52.05 10.92 -2.09
CA ASN A 38 53.48 10.77 -2.38
C ASN A 38 53.84 9.64 -3.35
N GLY A 39 52.96 9.25 -4.27
CA GLY A 39 53.20 8.23 -5.28
C GLY A 39 53.74 8.84 -6.59
N VAL A 40 55.08 8.98 -6.70
CA VAL A 40 55.77 9.25 -7.97
C VAL A 40 55.66 8.06 -8.90
N VAL A 41 55.09 8.30 -10.07
CA VAL A 41 54.98 7.37 -11.21
C VAL A 41 56.39 7.07 -11.72
N SER A 42 56.86 5.84 -11.66
CA SER A 42 58.01 5.32 -12.41
C SER A 42 57.51 4.46 -13.55
N GLU A 43 57.69 4.95 -14.74
CA GLU A 43 57.51 4.25 -16.03
C GLU A 43 58.71 3.33 -16.28
N PRO A 44 58.53 2.08 -16.70
CA PRO A 44 59.59 1.31 -17.34
C PRO A 44 59.32 1.21 -18.87
N ALA A 45 60.35 1.55 -19.64
CA ALA A 45 60.47 1.47 -21.09
C ALA A 45 60.52 0.03 -21.62
N PRO A 46 60.41 -0.15 -22.95
CA PRO A 46 59.77 -1.29 -23.58
C PRO A 46 60.73 -2.47 -23.89
N ALA A 47 60.23 -3.71 -23.81
CA ALA A 47 60.86 -4.89 -24.40
C ALA A 47 59.88 -5.60 -25.34
N THR A 48 60.40 -5.93 -26.47
CA THR A 48 59.93 -6.36 -27.78
C THR A 48 59.17 -7.70 -27.77
N ALA A 49 58.09 -7.74 -28.54
CA ALA A 49 57.51 -8.81 -29.38
C ALA A 49 57.33 -10.25 -28.88
N ALA A 50 56.07 -10.68 -28.83
CA ALA A 50 55.60 -11.91 -29.51
C ALA A 50 54.07 -11.86 -29.66
N SER A 51 53.65 -11.99 -30.90
CA SER A 51 52.25 -12.06 -31.35
C SER A 51 51.55 -13.28 -30.80
N THR A 52 50.38 -13.10 -30.20
CA THR A 52 49.38 -14.17 -30.16
C THR A 52 48.01 -13.49 -30.26
N GLU A 53 47.30 -13.79 -31.31
CA GLU A 53 45.93 -13.37 -31.56
C GLU A 53 45.03 -13.80 -30.42
N VAL A 54 44.34 -12.85 -29.78
CA VAL A 54 43.22 -13.14 -28.88
C VAL A 54 41.97 -12.50 -29.45
N SER A 55 41.10 -13.38 -29.86
CA SER A 55 39.75 -13.17 -30.33
C SER A 55 38.97 -12.23 -29.42
N HIS A 56 38.51 -11.11 -29.96
CA HIS A 56 37.56 -10.22 -29.29
C HIS A 56 36.18 -10.86 -29.25
N SER A 57 35.80 -11.39 -28.08
CA SER A 57 34.39 -11.66 -27.79
C SER A 57 33.72 -10.37 -27.27
N PRO A 58 32.52 -10.02 -27.74
CA PRO A 58 31.85 -8.81 -27.32
C PRO A 58 31.40 -8.92 -25.85
N VAL A 59 31.70 -7.88 -25.07
CA VAL A 59 31.21 -7.72 -23.69
C VAL A 59 29.69 -7.67 -23.72
N SER A 60 29.08 -8.77 -23.29
CA SER A 60 27.65 -8.87 -23.04
C SER A 60 27.28 -7.95 -21.85
N ASN A 61 26.51 -6.91 -22.12
CA ASN A 61 25.81 -6.15 -21.08
C ASN A 61 24.83 -7.09 -20.39
N GLN A 62 25.25 -7.68 -19.28
CA GLN A 62 24.36 -8.42 -18.40
C GLN A 62 23.49 -7.42 -17.63
N THR A 63 22.26 -7.23 -18.09
CA THR A 63 21.15 -6.74 -17.29
C THR A 63 21.09 -7.59 -16.01
N PRO A 64 20.93 -7.01 -14.80
CA PRO A 64 20.87 -7.80 -13.58
C PRO A 64 19.73 -8.81 -13.68
N ALA A 65 20.06 -10.07 -13.68
CA ALA A 65 19.12 -11.18 -13.72
C ALA A 65 18.21 -11.07 -12.48
N LYS A 66 16.93 -10.89 -12.73
CA LYS A 66 15.86 -11.03 -11.74
C LYS A 66 15.98 -12.45 -11.18
N VAL A 67 16.44 -12.58 -9.95
CA VAL A 67 16.49 -13.87 -9.25
C VAL A 67 15.05 -14.32 -9.05
N GLU A 68 14.56 -15.12 -9.97
CA GLU A 68 13.34 -15.90 -9.74
C GLU A 68 13.67 -16.97 -8.72
N VAL A 69 13.29 -16.76 -7.48
CA VAL A 69 13.28 -17.81 -6.46
C VAL A 69 12.17 -18.80 -6.87
N LYS A 70 12.52 -19.79 -7.67
CA LYS A 70 11.68 -20.96 -7.91
C LYS A 70 11.68 -21.77 -6.62
N SER A 71 10.72 -21.52 -5.72
CA SER A 71 10.39 -22.48 -4.68
C SER A 71 9.74 -23.67 -5.37
N SER A 72 10.51 -24.75 -5.56
CA SER A 72 9.95 -26.01 -6.01
C SER A 72 9.13 -26.62 -4.87
N VAL A 73 7.81 -26.47 -4.91
CA VAL A 73 6.91 -27.20 -4.05
C VAL A 73 6.94 -28.66 -4.48
N SER A 74 7.28 -29.59 -3.57
CA SER A 74 7.18 -31.02 -3.82
C SER A 74 5.72 -31.41 -3.95
N LEU A 75 5.36 -32.07 -5.05
CA LEU A 75 4.02 -32.62 -5.24
C LEU A 75 3.96 -34.03 -4.65
N ASN A 76 2.90 -34.30 -3.87
CA ASN A 76 2.61 -35.63 -3.34
C ASN A 76 1.66 -36.38 -4.30
N PRO A 77 1.62 -37.73 -4.25
CA PRO A 77 0.62 -38.48 -4.99
C PRO A 77 -0.80 -38.07 -4.59
N GLY A 78 -1.57 -37.59 -5.55
CA GLY A 78 -2.94 -37.10 -5.33
C GLY A 78 -3.08 -35.56 -5.30
N ASP A 79 -1.98 -34.81 -5.33
CA ASP A 79 -2.04 -33.35 -5.47
C ASP A 79 -2.48 -32.95 -6.88
N GLU A 80 -3.38 -31.98 -7.00
CA GLU A 80 -3.87 -31.44 -8.25
C GLU A 80 -3.22 -30.06 -8.50
N ILE A 81 -2.68 -29.85 -9.69
CA ILE A 81 -2.15 -28.55 -10.10
C ILE A 81 -3.25 -27.77 -10.79
N ILE A 82 -3.66 -26.63 -10.17
CA ILE A 82 -4.63 -25.69 -10.73
C ILE A 82 -3.87 -24.43 -11.17
N GLU A 83 -3.81 -24.18 -12.44
CA GLU A 83 -3.16 -22.96 -12.97
C GLU A 83 -4.03 -21.73 -12.69
N MET A 84 -3.38 -20.63 -12.28
CA MET A 84 -4.05 -19.35 -12.12
C MET A 84 -4.40 -18.77 -13.50
N ASP A 85 -5.65 -18.29 -13.63
CA ASP A 85 -6.02 -17.47 -14.79
C ASP A 85 -5.20 -16.18 -14.85
N ARG A 86 -5.15 -15.55 -16.02
CA ARG A 86 -4.34 -14.34 -16.26
C ARG A 86 -4.66 -13.19 -15.30
N VAL A 87 -5.95 -12.98 -14.99
CA VAL A 87 -6.38 -11.88 -14.12
C VAL A 87 -5.95 -12.14 -12.68
N ARG A 88 -6.13 -13.37 -12.20
CA ARG A 88 -5.70 -13.79 -10.86
C ARG A 88 -4.19 -13.68 -10.69
N LYS A 89 -3.40 -14.05 -11.71
CA LYS A 89 -1.95 -13.89 -11.70
C LYS A 89 -1.54 -12.42 -11.59
N MET A 90 -2.16 -11.53 -12.38
CA MET A 90 -1.89 -10.09 -12.30
C MET A 90 -2.21 -9.52 -10.91
N ILE A 91 -3.32 -9.95 -10.30
CA ILE A 91 -3.71 -9.53 -8.94
C ILE A 91 -2.68 -10.04 -7.93
N ALA A 92 -2.27 -11.30 -8.02
CA ALA A 92 -1.26 -11.89 -7.13
C ALA A 92 0.06 -11.13 -7.20
N ASP A 93 0.58 -10.86 -8.40
CA ASP A 93 1.81 -10.10 -8.61
C ASP A 93 1.69 -8.67 -8.04
N HIS A 94 0.55 -8.02 -8.23
CA HIS A 94 0.27 -6.68 -7.69
C HIS A 94 0.22 -6.68 -6.15
N MET A 95 -0.38 -7.69 -5.52
CA MET A 95 -0.44 -7.80 -4.06
C MET A 95 0.94 -8.07 -3.44
N VAL A 96 1.74 -8.95 -4.06
CA VAL A 96 3.11 -9.21 -3.63
C VAL A 96 3.95 -7.94 -3.76
N MET A 97 3.88 -7.27 -4.91
CA MET A 97 4.57 -5.98 -5.15
C MET A 97 4.17 -4.93 -4.11
N SER A 98 2.88 -4.80 -3.79
CA SER A 98 2.40 -3.85 -2.79
C SER A 98 3.01 -4.11 -1.41
N LYS A 99 3.07 -5.37 -0.97
CA LYS A 99 3.68 -5.77 0.31
C LYS A 99 5.18 -5.50 0.37
N HIS A 100 5.89 -5.66 -0.75
CA HIS A 100 7.32 -5.34 -0.83
C HIS A 100 7.59 -3.82 -0.91
N THR A 101 6.69 -3.06 -1.54
CA THR A 101 6.87 -1.62 -1.75
C THR A 101 6.58 -0.82 -0.48
N SER A 102 5.50 -1.15 0.23
CA SER A 102 5.00 -0.36 1.37
C SER A 102 5.11 -1.15 2.68
N PRO A 103 5.83 -0.66 3.69
CA PRO A 103 5.75 -1.19 5.05
C PRO A 103 4.35 -0.90 5.62
N HIS A 104 3.48 -1.92 5.57
CA HIS A 104 2.10 -1.80 6.03
C HIS A 104 2.01 -1.80 7.54
N VAL A 105 1.39 -0.77 8.09
CA VAL A 105 0.89 -0.74 9.47
C VAL A 105 -0.62 -0.70 9.42
N THR A 106 -1.30 -1.39 10.33
CA THR A 106 -2.76 -1.40 10.40
C THR A 106 -3.21 -0.97 11.79
N SER A 107 -4.02 0.08 11.84
CA SER A 107 -4.69 0.56 13.04
C SER A 107 -6.15 0.11 13.04
N PHE A 108 -6.67 -0.22 14.23
CA PHE A 108 -8.05 -0.65 14.41
C PHE A 108 -8.76 0.27 15.37
N VAL A 109 -9.97 0.70 14.98
CA VAL A 109 -10.83 1.53 15.82
C VAL A 109 -12.21 0.88 15.89
N GLU A 110 -12.77 0.75 17.09
CA GLU A 110 -14.15 0.34 17.28
C GLU A 110 -15.04 1.59 17.33
N ALA A 111 -16.04 1.65 16.45
CA ALA A 111 -16.94 2.78 16.31
C ALA A 111 -18.38 2.39 16.69
N ASP A 112 -19.04 3.23 17.47
CA ASP A 112 -20.48 3.16 17.71
C ASP A 112 -21.23 3.82 16.55
N VAL A 113 -21.90 3.01 15.77
CA VAL A 113 -22.69 3.44 14.59
C VAL A 113 -24.19 3.31 14.82
N THR A 114 -24.65 3.23 16.08
CA THR A 114 -26.07 3.06 16.44
C THR A 114 -26.93 4.17 15.84
N ASN A 115 -26.52 5.42 15.96
CA ASN A 115 -27.28 6.54 15.42
C ASN A 115 -27.35 6.50 13.90
N LEU A 116 -26.26 6.11 13.24
CA LEU A 116 -26.20 5.92 11.78
C LEU A 116 -27.15 4.81 11.31
N VAL A 117 -27.12 3.65 11.99
CA VAL A 117 -28.00 2.52 11.68
C VAL A 117 -29.48 2.91 11.86
N ASN A 118 -29.81 3.55 12.96
CA ASN A 118 -31.17 4.00 13.26
C ASN A 118 -31.66 5.04 12.23
N TRP A 119 -30.80 6.02 11.91
CA TRP A 119 -31.11 7.02 10.89
C TRP A 119 -31.36 6.36 9.52
N ARG A 120 -30.44 5.52 9.07
CA ARG A 120 -30.58 4.81 7.77
C ARG A 120 -31.83 3.97 7.73
N ASN A 121 -32.15 3.24 8.80
CA ASN A 121 -33.36 2.40 8.85
C ASN A 121 -34.64 3.23 8.80
N ARG A 122 -34.65 4.42 9.40
CA ARG A 122 -35.78 5.35 9.37
C ARG A 122 -36.01 5.95 7.99
N VAL A 123 -34.92 6.28 7.25
CA VAL A 123 -35.04 7.02 5.97
C VAL A 123 -35.08 6.11 4.73
N LYS A 124 -34.65 4.85 4.80
CA LYS A 124 -34.44 3.97 3.65
C LYS A 124 -35.64 3.85 2.72
N ASP A 125 -36.85 3.70 3.27
CA ASP A 125 -38.05 3.46 2.50
C ASP A 125 -38.57 4.76 1.85
N SER A 126 -38.55 5.88 2.57
CA SER A 126 -38.89 7.20 2.02
C SER A 126 -37.88 7.65 0.95
N PHE A 127 -36.58 7.39 1.20
CA PHE A 127 -35.52 7.67 0.22
C PHE A 127 -35.73 6.86 -1.07
N LYS A 128 -36.00 5.55 -0.96
CA LYS A 128 -36.28 4.71 -2.12
C LYS A 128 -37.52 5.18 -2.90
N LYS A 129 -38.60 5.58 -2.20
CA LYS A 129 -39.82 6.08 -2.86
C LYS A 129 -39.57 7.40 -3.60
N ARG A 130 -38.75 8.30 -3.04
CA ARG A 130 -38.50 9.63 -3.58
C ARG A 130 -37.45 9.63 -4.69
N GLU A 131 -36.33 8.89 -4.47
CA GLU A 131 -35.15 8.94 -5.36
C GLU A 131 -35.03 7.74 -6.30
N GLY A 132 -35.78 6.67 -6.08
CA GLY A 132 -35.67 5.41 -6.83
C GLY A 132 -34.48 4.55 -6.40
N GLU A 133 -33.63 5.01 -5.49
CA GLU A 133 -32.37 4.42 -5.10
C GLU A 133 -32.42 3.75 -3.73
N ASN A 134 -31.63 2.67 -3.56
CA ASN A 134 -31.45 2.06 -2.24
C ASN A 134 -30.26 2.69 -1.51
N ILE A 135 -30.50 3.35 -0.37
CA ILE A 135 -29.43 3.86 0.46
C ILE A 135 -28.81 2.74 1.31
N THR A 136 -27.53 2.44 1.04
CA THR A 136 -26.72 1.50 1.81
C THR A 136 -25.74 2.26 2.71
N PHE A 137 -24.94 1.56 3.53
CA PHE A 137 -23.95 2.23 4.36
C PHE A 137 -22.70 2.67 3.56
N THR A 138 -22.41 2.05 2.43
CA THR A 138 -21.20 2.35 1.64
C THR A 138 -21.10 3.81 1.19
N PRO A 139 -22.14 4.44 0.61
CA PRO A 139 -22.10 5.86 0.24
C PRO A 139 -21.80 6.78 1.45
N ILE A 140 -22.33 6.43 2.63
CA ILE A 140 -22.15 7.21 3.85
C ILE A 140 -20.70 7.13 4.33
N PHE A 141 -20.11 5.92 4.30
CA PHE A 141 -18.70 5.74 4.63
C PHE A 141 -17.78 6.45 3.63
N ILE A 142 -18.11 6.43 2.33
CA ILE A 142 -17.36 7.16 1.30
C ILE A 142 -17.41 8.67 1.55
N GLU A 143 -18.58 9.22 1.91
CA GLU A 143 -18.71 10.64 2.25
C GLU A 143 -17.87 10.99 3.49
N ALA A 144 -17.92 10.17 4.54
CA ALA A 144 -17.12 10.37 5.75
C ALA A 144 -15.61 10.32 5.46
N VAL A 145 -15.16 9.33 4.69
CA VAL A 145 -13.75 9.20 4.27
C VAL A 145 -13.32 10.39 3.42
N ALA A 146 -14.14 10.83 2.47
CA ALA A 146 -13.82 11.98 1.63
C ALA A 146 -13.68 13.28 2.45
N LYS A 147 -14.48 13.45 3.51
CA LYS A 147 -14.35 14.55 4.46
C LYS A 147 -13.07 14.42 5.29
N ALA A 148 -12.81 13.26 5.86
CA ALA A 148 -11.59 13.02 6.64
C ALA A 148 -10.31 13.24 5.81
N ILE A 149 -10.29 12.88 4.53
CA ILE A 149 -9.15 13.15 3.64
C ILE A 149 -8.89 14.66 3.48
N LYS A 150 -9.92 15.52 3.52
CA LYS A 150 -9.74 16.98 3.49
C LYS A 150 -9.05 17.49 4.74
N ASP A 151 -9.37 16.93 5.89
CA ASP A 151 -8.76 17.30 7.17
C ASP A 151 -7.33 16.72 7.28
N PHE A 152 -7.11 15.52 6.74
CA PHE A 152 -5.81 14.80 6.76
C PHE A 152 -5.29 14.51 5.34
N PRO A 153 -4.86 15.51 4.57
CA PRO A 153 -4.56 15.36 3.15
C PRO A 153 -3.32 14.52 2.85
N MET A 154 -2.46 14.25 3.84
CA MET A 154 -1.29 13.38 3.68
C MET A 154 -1.65 11.90 3.48
N ILE A 155 -2.90 11.52 3.72
CA ILE A 155 -3.39 10.17 3.38
C ILE A 155 -3.74 10.02 1.88
N ASN A 156 -3.87 11.14 1.14
CA ASN A 156 -4.25 11.19 -0.27
C ASN A 156 -3.05 11.50 -1.17
N VAL A 157 -2.00 10.71 -1.00
CA VAL A 157 -0.72 10.90 -1.69
C VAL A 157 -0.27 9.62 -2.40
N SER A 158 0.77 9.71 -3.20
CA SER A 158 1.55 8.57 -3.69
C SER A 158 3.03 8.85 -3.48
N VAL A 159 3.85 7.78 -3.40
CA VAL A 159 5.30 7.87 -3.22
C VAL A 159 5.98 7.52 -4.54
N ASP A 160 6.90 8.38 -4.97
CA ASP A 160 7.76 8.15 -6.14
C ASP A 160 9.22 8.42 -5.73
N GLY A 161 10.00 7.34 -5.55
CA GLY A 161 11.34 7.39 -5.00
C GLY A 161 11.37 8.07 -3.62
N SER A 162 12.00 9.23 -3.52
CA SER A 162 12.07 10.07 -2.32
C SER A 162 11.02 11.20 -2.29
N SER A 163 10.13 11.26 -3.29
CA SER A 163 9.15 12.33 -3.43
C SER A 163 7.75 11.88 -3.02
N ILE A 164 7.02 12.75 -2.34
CA ILE A 164 5.61 12.58 -2.02
C ILE A 164 4.78 13.42 -2.98
N ILE A 165 3.88 12.76 -3.71
CA ILE A 165 2.99 13.41 -4.67
C ILE A 165 1.62 13.56 -4.05
N LYS A 166 1.27 14.77 -3.57
CA LYS A 166 -0.04 15.09 -3.02
C LYS A 166 -1.07 15.21 -4.13
N LYS A 167 -2.13 14.38 -4.07
CA LYS A 167 -3.21 14.39 -5.06
C LYS A 167 -4.21 15.50 -4.74
N LYS A 168 -4.62 16.24 -5.78
CA LYS A 168 -5.66 17.28 -5.65
C LYS A 168 -7.07 16.66 -5.60
N SER A 169 -7.32 15.66 -6.46
CA SER A 169 -8.62 14.98 -6.52
C SER A 169 -8.72 13.90 -5.45
N ILE A 170 -9.90 13.73 -4.88
CA ILE A 170 -10.22 12.66 -3.93
C ILE A 170 -11.05 11.61 -4.68
N ASN A 171 -10.37 10.57 -5.16
CA ASN A 171 -10.96 9.50 -5.95
C ASN A 171 -10.98 8.21 -5.11
N ILE A 172 -12.16 7.79 -4.67
CA ILE A 172 -12.30 6.65 -3.77
C ILE A 172 -12.54 5.38 -4.56
N GLY A 173 -11.59 4.44 -4.49
CA GLY A 173 -11.78 3.08 -4.96
C GLY A 173 -12.69 2.30 -4.01
N MET A 174 -13.67 1.60 -4.55
CA MET A 174 -14.60 0.76 -3.80
C MET A 174 -14.40 -0.71 -4.18
N ALA A 175 -13.91 -1.53 -3.26
CA ALA A 175 -13.70 -2.96 -3.54
C ALA A 175 -15.03 -3.70 -3.67
N VAL A 176 -15.24 -4.38 -4.80
CA VAL A 176 -16.45 -5.15 -5.13
C VAL A 176 -16.08 -6.57 -5.55
N ALA A 177 -16.67 -7.57 -4.89
CA ALA A 177 -16.55 -8.97 -5.31
C ALA A 177 -17.41 -9.24 -6.53
N GLN A 178 -16.82 -9.87 -7.54
CA GLN A 178 -17.49 -10.34 -8.76
C GLN A 178 -18.08 -11.74 -8.57
N GLN A 179 -18.98 -12.15 -9.45
CA GLN A 179 -19.59 -13.48 -9.40
C GLN A 179 -18.59 -14.62 -9.60
N ASN A 180 -17.49 -14.38 -10.32
CA ASN A 180 -16.41 -15.34 -10.55
C ASN A 180 -15.42 -15.46 -9.36
N GLY A 181 -15.70 -14.77 -8.24
CA GLY A 181 -14.84 -14.75 -7.06
C GLY A 181 -13.64 -13.79 -7.12
N ASN A 182 -13.45 -13.08 -8.23
CA ASN A 182 -12.42 -12.05 -8.34
C ASN A 182 -12.87 -10.76 -7.65
N LEU A 183 -11.90 -9.95 -7.23
CA LEU A 183 -12.14 -8.61 -6.67
C LEU A 183 -11.80 -7.56 -7.73
N ILE A 184 -12.68 -6.56 -7.90
CA ILE A 184 -12.42 -5.39 -8.73
C ILE A 184 -12.67 -4.12 -7.92
N VAL A 185 -11.95 -3.04 -8.24
CA VAL A 185 -12.00 -1.79 -7.49
C VAL A 185 -12.41 -0.65 -8.41
N PRO A 186 -13.73 -0.47 -8.67
CA PRO A 186 -14.20 0.73 -9.36
C PRO A 186 -13.91 1.99 -8.55
N VAL A 187 -13.69 3.10 -9.25
CA VAL A 187 -13.26 4.38 -8.71
C VAL A 187 -14.35 5.42 -8.84
N ILE A 188 -14.75 5.99 -7.72
CA ILE A 188 -15.66 7.13 -7.62
C ILE A 188 -14.79 8.39 -7.69
N LYS A 189 -14.78 9.04 -8.86
CA LYS A 189 -13.95 10.23 -9.10
C LYS A 189 -14.55 11.45 -8.41
N ASN A 190 -13.68 12.28 -7.80
CA ASN A 190 -14.06 13.52 -7.09
C ASN A 190 -15.21 13.29 -6.07
N ALA A 191 -15.07 12.25 -5.25
CA ALA A 191 -16.08 11.85 -4.27
C ALA A 191 -16.46 12.97 -3.29
N ASP A 192 -15.55 13.89 -3.03
CA ASP A 192 -15.73 15.04 -2.14
C ASP A 192 -16.61 16.16 -2.71
N SER A 193 -16.87 16.14 -4.01
CA SER A 193 -17.75 17.11 -4.69
C SER A 193 -19.20 16.65 -4.78
N MET A 194 -19.48 15.40 -4.41
CA MET A 194 -20.80 14.80 -4.50
C MET A 194 -21.53 14.88 -3.16
N ASN A 195 -22.85 15.10 -3.22
CA ASN A 195 -23.72 14.91 -2.08
C ASN A 195 -24.08 13.41 -1.91
N LEU A 196 -24.71 13.06 -0.78
CA LEU A 196 -25.05 11.67 -0.45
C LEU A 196 -25.92 10.99 -1.51
N LEU A 197 -26.85 11.72 -2.16
CA LEU A 197 -27.66 11.18 -3.25
C LEU A 197 -26.82 10.83 -4.48
N GLY A 198 -25.94 11.75 -4.90
CA GLY A 198 -24.99 11.53 -6.00
C GLY A 198 -24.08 10.34 -5.72
N LEU A 199 -23.49 10.26 -4.53
CA LEU A 199 -22.68 9.13 -4.09
C LEU A 199 -23.49 7.82 -4.10
N THR A 200 -24.75 7.83 -3.65
CA THR A 200 -25.62 6.65 -3.64
C THR A 200 -25.85 6.12 -5.05
N ARG A 201 -26.15 7.00 -6.02
CA ARG A 201 -26.36 6.63 -7.43
C ARG A 201 -25.10 6.03 -8.03
N VAL A 202 -23.98 6.69 -7.89
CA VAL A 202 -22.69 6.23 -8.43
C VAL A 202 -22.26 4.90 -7.80
N VAL A 203 -22.38 4.74 -6.48
CA VAL A 203 -22.05 3.50 -5.77
C VAL A 203 -22.93 2.34 -6.25
N ASN A 204 -24.25 2.55 -6.37
CA ASN A 204 -25.16 1.50 -6.81
C ASN A 204 -24.91 1.08 -8.26
N ASP A 205 -24.67 2.04 -9.16
CA ASP A 205 -24.35 1.79 -10.57
C ASP A 205 -23.04 1.02 -10.71
N LEU A 206 -21.94 1.58 -10.16
CA LEU A 206 -20.61 0.95 -10.24
C LEU A 206 -20.62 -0.45 -9.60
N ALA A 207 -21.22 -0.62 -8.43
CA ALA A 207 -21.31 -1.93 -7.78
C ALA A 207 -22.14 -2.93 -8.59
N GLY A 208 -23.22 -2.49 -9.21
CA GLY A 208 -24.05 -3.32 -10.08
C GLY A 208 -23.27 -3.80 -11.31
N ARG A 209 -22.63 -2.88 -12.03
CA ARG A 209 -21.84 -3.20 -13.24
C ARG A 209 -20.56 -3.98 -12.90
N ALA A 210 -19.91 -3.70 -11.76
CA ALA A 210 -18.76 -4.44 -11.30
C ALA A 210 -19.06 -5.94 -11.12
N ARG A 211 -20.18 -6.29 -10.48
CA ARG A 211 -20.56 -7.69 -10.20
C ARG A 211 -20.73 -8.52 -11.47
N ILE A 212 -21.15 -7.91 -12.55
CA ILE A 212 -21.39 -8.57 -13.86
C ILE A 212 -20.28 -8.29 -14.88
N GLY A 213 -19.13 -7.71 -14.44
CA GLY A 213 -17.96 -7.47 -15.29
C GLY A 213 -18.17 -6.42 -16.39
N LYS A 214 -19.09 -5.45 -16.22
CA LYS A 214 -19.42 -4.41 -17.21
C LYS A 214 -18.82 -3.04 -16.89
N LEU A 215 -17.68 -2.99 -16.23
CA LEU A 215 -16.93 -1.75 -16.02
C LEU A 215 -16.05 -1.45 -17.22
N VAL A 216 -15.87 -0.16 -17.53
CA VAL A 216 -14.91 0.29 -18.53
C VAL A 216 -13.55 0.58 -17.87
N PRO A 217 -12.42 0.52 -18.62
CA PRO A 217 -11.07 0.68 -18.05
C PRO A 217 -10.86 1.99 -17.27
N ASP A 218 -11.48 3.09 -17.70
CA ASP A 218 -11.38 4.40 -17.02
C ASP A 218 -12.04 4.40 -15.63
N GLU A 219 -12.98 3.50 -15.38
CA GLU A 219 -13.69 3.40 -14.09
C GLU A 219 -12.92 2.61 -13.02
N ILE A 220 -11.82 1.96 -13.39
CA ILE A 220 -10.98 1.18 -12.47
C ILE A 220 -9.59 1.81 -12.27
N GLN A 221 -9.37 3.00 -12.85
CA GLN A 221 -8.08 3.70 -12.79
C GLN A 221 -8.20 5.06 -12.10
N GLY A 222 -7.05 5.56 -11.61
CA GLY A 222 -6.96 6.89 -11.01
C GLY A 222 -7.54 7.01 -9.61
N GLY A 223 -7.75 5.90 -8.90
CA GLY A 223 -8.09 5.89 -7.48
C GLY A 223 -6.93 6.43 -6.63
N THR A 224 -7.25 7.23 -5.61
CA THR A 224 -6.26 7.83 -4.71
C THR A 224 -6.33 7.28 -3.29
N TYR A 225 -7.44 6.64 -2.94
CA TYR A 225 -7.69 5.95 -1.68
C TYR A 225 -8.66 4.80 -1.92
N THR A 226 -8.60 3.72 -1.14
CA THR A 226 -9.50 2.58 -1.32
C THR A 226 -10.32 2.30 -0.05
N LEU A 227 -11.62 2.04 -0.23
CA LEU A 227 -12.53 1.52 0.79
C LEU A 227 -12.93 0.09 0.44
N THR A 228 -12.80 -0.84 1.38
CA THR A 228 -13.27 -2.22 1.23
C THR A 228 -14.26 -2.59 2.33
N ASN A 229 -15.33 -3.30 1.98
CA ASN A 229 -16.32 -3.75 2.95
C ASN A 229 -16.15 -5.25 3.20
N VAL A 230 -15.39 -5.60 4.23
CA VAL A 230 -15.19 -6.99 4.65
C VAL A 230 -16.35 -7.51 5.51
N GLY A 231 -17.16 -6.60 6.06
CA GLY A 231 -18.36 -6.94 6.83
C GLY A 231 -19.45 -7.63 6.01
N SER A 232 -19.49 -7.41 4.68
CA SER A 232 -20.40 -8.12 3.78
C SER A 232 -20.13 -9.63 3.72
N PHE A 233 -18.93 -10.07 4.09
CA PHE A 233 -18.53 -11.48 4.23
C PHE A 233 -18.59 -11.98 5.68
N GLY A 234 -19.13 -11.17 6.61
CA GLY A 234 -19.24 -11.50 8.03
C GLY A 234 -17.99 -11.23 8.86
N ASN A 235 -16.91 -10.71 8.25
CA ASN A 235 -15.68 -10.38 8.95
C ASN A 235 -15.88 -9.17 9.86
N VAL A 236 -15.34 -9.23 11.08
CA VAL A 236 -15.42 -8.15 12.06
C VAL A 236 -14.36 -7.09 11.79
N LEU A 237 -13.16 -7.52 11.46
CA LEU A 237 -12.01 -6.67 11.13
C LEU A 237 -11.11 -7.39 10.11
N GLY A 238 -10.11 -6.70 9.57
CA GLY A 238 -9.16 -7.27 8.63
C GLY A 238 -7.92 -6.39 8.49
N THR A 239 -6.89 -6.89 7.82
CA THR A 239 -5.67 -6.17 7.48
C THR A 239 -5.58 -6.04 5.96
N PRO A 240 -6.27 -5.06 5.35
CA PRO A 240 -6.31 -4.95 3.90
C PRO A 240 -4.93 -4.59 3.34
N VAL A 241 -4.65 -5.08 2.12
CA VAL A 241 -3.42 -4.75 1.39
C VAL A 241 -3.64 -3.47 0.59
N ILE A 242 -2.68 -2.55 0.65
CA ILE A 242 -2.73 -1.26 -0.04
C ILE A 242 -2.77 -1.48 -1.55
N ASN A 243 -3.68 -0.78 -2.23
CA ASN A 243 -3.79 -0.80 -3.69
C ASN A 243 -2.83 0.23 -4.30
N GLN A 244 -1.62 -0.20 -4.65
CA GLN A 244 -0.60 0.69 -5.22
C GLN A 244 -1.11 1.45 -6.46
N PRO A 245 -0.69 2.72 -6.68
CA PRO A 245 0.31 3.52 -5.96
C PRO A 245 -0.27 4.35 -4.79
N GLN A 246 -1.43 3.98 -4.25
CA GLN A 246 -2.01 4.60 -3.07
C GLN A 246 -1.17 4.30 -1.84
N VAL A 247 -1.33 5.10 -0.79
CA VAL A 247 -0.63 4.91 0.49
C VAL A 247 -1.52 4.37 1.60
N ALA A 248 -2.83 4.22 1.35
CA ALA A 248 -3.74 3.74 2.37
C ALA A 248 -4.99 3.06 1.80
N ILE A 249 -5.58 2.21 2.63
CA ILE A 249 -6.84 1.50 2.41
C ILE A 249 -7.56 1.32 3.73
N MET A 250 -8.88 1.51 3.73
CA MET A 250 -9.73 1.25 4.90
C MET A 250 -10.66 0.06 4.65
N ALA A 251 -10.70 -0.86 5.60
CA ALA A 251 -11.70 -1.91 5.65
C ALA A 251 -12.76 -1.59 6.70
N VAL A 252 -14.04 -1.70 6.31
CA VAL A 252 -15.17 -1.60 7.23
C VAL A 252 -15.67 -3.00 7.58
N GLY A 253 -15.75 -3.28 8.87
CA GLY A 253 -16.19 -4.56 9.40
C GLY A 253 -17.72 -4.69 9.47
N ALA A 254 -18.18 -5.88 9.87
CA ALA A 254 -19.60 -6.14 10.07
C ALA A 254 -20.15 -5.32 11.24
N ILE A 255 -21.28 -4.66 11.02
CA ILE A 255 -22.02 -3.98 12.09
C ILE A 255 -22.73 -5.04 12.94
N ARG A 256 -22.42 -5.11 14.23
CA ARG A 256 -22.99 -6.07 15.17
C ARG A 256 -23.55 -5.38 16.41
N LYS A 257 -24.64 -5.92 16.94
CA LYS A 257 -25.14 -5.52 18.27
C LYS A 257 -24.23 -6.08 19.35
N LYS A 258 -23.75 -5.20 20.22
CA LYS A 258 -22.91 -5.54 21.39
C LYS A 258 -23.38 -4.77 22.61
N PRO A 259 -23.21 -5.30 23.84
CA PRO A 259 -23.28 -4.48 25.05
C PRO A 259 -22.10 -3.51 25.03
N ALA A 260 -22.35 -2.25 25.31
CA ALA A 260 -21.35 -1.20 25.45
C ALA A 260 -21.68 -0.31 26.62
N VAL A 261 -20.66 0.23 27.26
CA VAL A 261 -20.82 1.21 28.33
C VAL A 261 -21.12 2.56 27.70
N LEU A 262 -22.14 3.24 28.20
CA LEU A 262 -22.44 4.62 27.89
C LEU A 262 -22.21 5.45 29.14
N GLU A 263 -21.34 6.42 29.05
CA GLU A 263 -21.16 7.44 30.08
C GLU A 263 -22.32 8.40 30.02
N THR A 264 -23.01 8.58 31.14
CA THR A 264 -24.11 9.53 31.28
C THR A 264 -23.85 10.45 32.48
N GLU A 265 -24.53 11.56 32.56
CA GLU A 265 -24.47 12.48 33.70
C GLU A 265 -24.87 11.81 35.04
N PHE A 266 -25.54 10.68 35.02
CA PHE A 266 -25.92 9.88 36.18
C PHE A 266 -25.02 8.66 36.44
N GLY A 267 -23.90 8.55 35.72
CA GLY A 267 -22.96 7.44 35.77
C GLY A 267 -23.04 6.51 34.54
N ASP A 268 -22.26 5.46 34.58
CA ASP A 268 -22.12 4.50 33.47
C ASP A 268 -23.32 3.55 33.40
N VAL A 269 -23.88 3.36 32.22
CA VAL A 269 -24.95 2.41 31.94
C VAL A 269 -24.56 1.45 30.82
N ILE A 270 -24.99 0.19 30.90
CA ILE A 270 -24.81 -0.77 29.84
C ILE A 270 -25.98 -0.69 28.87
N ALA A 271 -25.70 -0.44 27.60
CA ALA A 271 -26.71 -0.42 26.56
C ALA A 271 -26.31 -1.31 25.37
N ILE A 272 -27.29 -1.80 24.61
CA ILE A 272 -27.05 -2.51 23.35
C ILE A 272 -26.82 -1.48 22.25
N ARG A 273 -25.60 -1.52 21.67
CA ARG A 273 -25.17 -0.60 20.61
C ARG A 273 -24.83 -1.37 19.33
N HIS A 274 -24.95 -0.70 18.19
CA HIS A 274 -24.45 -1.20 16.93
C HIS A 274 -22.99 -0.76 16.78
N MET A 275 -22.09 -1.73 16.97
CA MET A 275 -20.64 -1.51 16.92
C MET A 275 -20.07 -2.05 15.63
N MET A 276 -19.04 -1.41 15.09
CA MET A 276 -18.25 -1.90 13.98
C MET A 276 -16.78 -1.54 14.17
N TYR A 277 -15.90 -2.35 13.56
CA TYR A 277 -14.50 -2.02 13.48
C TYR A 277 -14.17 -1.35 12.16
N LEU A 278 -13.33 -0.34 12.22
CA LEU A 278 -12.62 0.24 11.11
C LEU A 278 -11.18 -0.24 11.17
N SER A 279 -10.68 -0.81 10.08
CA SER A 279 -9.30 -1.28 9.97
C SER A 279 -8.62 -0.45 8.89
N HIS A 280 -7.64 0.35 9.26
CA HIS A 280 -6.95 1.28 8.38
C HIS A 280 -5.51 0.82 8.18
N SER A 281 -5.17 0.31 6.98
CA SER A 281 -3.79 -0.02 6.61
C SER A 281 -3.18 1.14 5.83
N TYR A 282 -1.97 1.52 6.19
CA TYR A 282 -1.26 2.65 5.57
C TYR A 282 0.24 2.37 5.42
N ASP A 283 0.84 3.10 4.50
CA ASP A 283 2.27 3.06 4.22
C ASP A 283 3.02 3.89 5.26
N HIS A 284 3.75 3.21 6.16
CA HIS A 284 4.45 3.87 7.27
C HIS A 284 5.65 4.72 6.85
N ARG A 285 6.04 4.70 5.57
CA ARG A 285 7.03 5.64 5.04
C ARG A 285 6.52 7.07 5.00
N VAL A 286 5.20 7.26 4.88
CA VAL A 286 4.55 8.56 4.66
C VAL A 286 3.59 8.91 5.79
N VAL A 287 2.79 7.95 6.25
CA VAL A 287 1.76 8.15 7.28
C VAL A 287 2.28 7.58 8.59
N ARG A 288 2.33 8.40 9.63
CA ARG A 288 2.78 8.02 10.96
C ARG A 288 1.64 8.08 11.96
N SER A 289 1.63 7.13 12.90
CA SER A 289 0.56 7.05 13.92
C SER A 289 0.54 8.27 14.85
N GLU A 290 1.72 8.85 15.11
CA GLU A 290 1.90 9.97 16.04
C GLU A 290 1.50 11.33 15.46
N GLU A 291 1.37 11.47 14.14
CA GLU A 291 0.96 12.74 13.51
C GLU A 291 -0.53 13.08 13.76
N HIS A 292 -1.31 12.10 14.21
CA HIS A 292 -2.74 12.26 14.52
C HIS A 292 -3.03 12.47 16.01
N THR A 293 -2.03 12.35 16.90
CA THR A 293 -2.20 12.48 18.36
C THR A 293 -1.81 13.84 18.90
N SER A 294 -1.25 14.74 18.08
CA SER A 294 -0.81 16.06 18.53
C SER A 294 -1.91 17.13 18.55
N GLU A 295 -3.15 16.79 18.18
CA GLU A 295 -4.30 17.74 18.14
C GLU A 295 -5.53 17.26 18.94
N LEU A 296 -5.35 16.34 19.91
CA LEU A 296 -6.40 15.96 20.87
C LEU A 296 -6.15 16.61 22.23
#